data_43860272810566d55133561caeaa461e
#
_entry.id   43860272810566d55133561caeaa461e
#
_cell.length_a   1.000
_cell.length_b   1.000
_cell.length_c   1.000
_cell.angle_alpha   90.00
_cell.angle_beta   90.00
_cell.angle_gamma   90.00
#
_symmetry.space_group_name_H-M   'P 1'
#
loop_
_entity.id
_entity.type
_entity.pdbx_description
1 polymer ?
#
loop_
_entity_poly.entity_id
_entity_poly.type
_entity_poly.pdbx_seq_one_letter_code
_entity_poly.pdbx_strand_id
1 'polypeptide(L)'
;MQISSFVFYALAAILQASGSSGAAMLAPFFMKAQGFSTALVGVPLVINGLGRISSDLLSGLLATYFSAWSLLVLALAVSLAASVLGLFVRDVMPLFLSIWAVLGFTEAMFGLCLRKTAFDLFPPSRQGRAQGLVASAAGIGFTLGPALGGIVGTRWGAGALFFLYALPQVLALVFILLAGRHGVSKPIAAGSRPLWSEARTLLRRPPFLAACLAMFQAFLFLGGVTRVAFPFLAVAGRGLSLHVVGTIVGISRLTDTFGRLIGGWLCDRIGTARVILAGVLIGVPMFLLESYGTGFLGLLIPLSLMTMGFGFTNVGSITCALESAGKETKGVGLGLARASNSAGTILGPLLAGLLIEGFGYEGGFFAMALVSLAGFFLVWYLFRRPAGLS
;
A
#
# COMPACT_ATOMS: atom_id res chain seq x y z
N MET A 1 -0.59 -30.06 -12.06
CA MET A 1 -1.72 -29.18 -12.45
C MET A 1 -1.96 -28.04 -11.46
N GLN A 2 -2.07 -28.23 -10.13
CA GLN A 2 -2.27 -27.15 -9.16
C GLN A 2 -1.09 -26.15 -9.05
N ILE A 3 0.16 -26.60 -9.17
CA ILE A 3 1.34 -25.75 -9.07
C ILE A 3 1.46 -24.85 -10.30
N SER A 4 1.15 -25.36 -11.51
CA SER A 4 1.19 -24.55 -12.74
C SER A 4 0.15 -23.42 -12.72
N SER A 5 -1.06 -23.68 -12.25
CA SER A 5 -2.11 -22.65 -12.08
C SER A 5 -1.68 -21.57 -11.08
N PHE A 6 -1.04 -21.96 -9.97
CA PHE A 6 -0.55 -20.98 -8.98
C PHE A 6 0.51 -20.04 -9.56
N VAL A 7 1.40 -20.53 -10.43
CA VAL A 7 2.41 -19.68 -11.10
C VAL A 7 1.73 -18.59 -11.93
N PHE A 8 0.66 -18.92 -12.66
CA PHE A 8 -0.09 -17.92 -13.42
C PHE A 8 -0.77 -16.87 -12.51
N TYR A 9 -1.31 -17.27 -11.37
CA TYR A 9 -1.85 -16.34 -10.37
C TYR A 9 -0.76 -15.42 -9.79
N ALA A 10 0.45 -15.95 -9.52
CA ALA A 10 1.57 -15.17 -9.03
C ALA A 10 2.07 -14.17 -10.10
N LEU A 11 2.17 -14.58 -11.36
CA LEU A 11 2.54 -13.70 -12.48
C LEU A 11 1.51 -12.58 -12.67
N ALA A 12 0.21 -12.90 -12.59
CA ALA A 12 -0.84 -11.90 -12.64
C ALA A 12 -0.74 -10.89 -11.48
N ALA A 13 -0.37 -11.34 -10.27
CA ALA A 13 -0.13 -10.46 -9.13
C ALA A 13 1.05 -9.51 -9.35
N ILE A 14 2.17 -10.01 -9.89
CA ILE A 14 3.34 -9.18 -10.22
C ILE A 14 2.95 -8.09 -11.24
N LEU A 15 2.28 -8.49 -12.32
CA LEU A 15 1.89 -7.58 -13.39
C LEU A 15 0.90 -6.52 -12.92
N GLN A 16 -0.15 -6.94 -12.21
CA GLN A 16 -1.14 -6.01 -11.68
C GLN A 16 -0.51 -5.01 -10.71
N ALA A 17 0.34 -5.47 -9.77
CA ALA A 17 1.00 -4.60 -8.82
C ALA A 17 2.04 -3.67 -9.49
N SER A 18 2.75 -4.13 -10.53
CA SER A 18 3.70 -3.29 -11.26
C SER A 18 3.00 -2.19 -12.05
N GLY A 19 1.91 -2.50 -12.74
CA GLY A 19 1.12 -1.52 -13.47
C GLY A 19 0.53 -0.45 -12.54
N SER A 20 -0.13 -0.87 -11.47
CA SER A 20 -0.77 0.03 -10.51
C SER A 20 0.25 0.94 -9.79
N SER A 21 1.36 0.39 -9.31
CA SER A 21 2.37 1.18 -8.60
C SER A 21 3.18 2.10 -9.51
N GLY A 22 3.44 1.68 -10.75
CA GLY A 22 4.09 2.52 -11.76
C GLY A 22 3.21 3.71 -12.18
N ALA A 23 1.93 3.47 -12.45
CA ALA A 23 0.99 4.54 -12.74
C ALA A 23 0.78 5.48 -11.54
N ALA A 24 0.71 4.94 -10.32
CA ALA A 24 0.60 5.73 -9.11
C ALA A 24 1.81 6.65 -8.87
N MET A 25 3.00 6.28 -9.35
CA MET A 25 4.19 7.15 -9.34
C MET A 25 4.04 8.33 -10.32
N LEU A 26 3.43 8.10 -11.50
CA LEU A 26 3.28 9.13 -12.53
C LEU A 26 2.10 10.08 -12.28
N ALA A 27 1.06 9.63 -11.56
CA ALA A 27 -0.15 10.41 -11.37
C ALA A 27 0.07 11.81 -10.75
N PRO A 28 0.91 12.00 -9.72
CA PRO A 28 1.21 13.32 -9.19
C PRO A 28 1.91 14.25 -10.22
N PHE A 29 2.82 13.70 -11.03
CA PHE A 29 3.49 14.47 -12.09
C PHE A 29 2.53 14.84 -13.22
N PHE A 30 1.58 13.97 -13.55
CA PHE A 30 0.52 14.28 -14.49
C PHE A 30 -0.35 15.43 -13.98
N MET A 31 -0.79 15.39 -12.73
CA MET A 31 -1.55 16.47 -12.10
C MET A 31 -0.77 17.79 -12.11
N LYS A 32 0.53 17.74 -11.83
CA LYS A 32 1.39 18.95 -11.88
C LYS A 32 1.51 19.51 -13.28
N ALA A 33 1.63 18.65 -14.30
CA ALA A 33 1.68 19.05 -15.69
C ALA A 33 0.36 19.68 -16.17
N GLN A 34 -0.77 19.32 -15.57
CA GLN A 34 -2.09 19.94 -15.81
C GLN A 34 -2.27 21.28 -15.04
N GLY A 35 -1.23 21.78 -14.34
CA GLY A 35 -1.25 23.08 -13.66
C GLY A 35 -1.80 23.03 -12.23
N PHE A 36 -2.03 21.85 -11.65
CA PHE A 36 -2.50 21.76 -10.27
C PHE A 36 -1.39 22.11 -9.26
N SER A 37 -1.81 22.69 -8.12
CA SER A 37 -0.90 22.99 -7.02
C SER A 37 -0.30 21.70 -6.43
N THR A 38 0.84 21.81 -5.76
CA THR A 38 1.52 20.66 -5.14
C THR A 38 0.66 20.02 -4.04
N ALA A 39 -0.21 20.80 -3.37
CA ALA A 39 -1.17 20.27 -2.40
C ALA A 39 -2.17 19.28 -3.04
N LEU A 40 -2.55 19.50 -4.29
CA LEU A 40 -3.59 18.72 -4.97
C LEU A 40 -3.06 17.56 -5.82
N VAL A 41 -1.74 17.44 -6.05
CA VAL A 41 -1.19 16.35 -6.87
C VAL A 41 -1.45 14.95 -6.30
N GLY A 42 -1.70 14.84 -5.01
CA GLY A 42 -2.06 13.58 -4.34
C GLY A 42 -3.52 13.15 -4.47
N VAL A 43 -4.42 14.03 -4.98
CA VAL A 43 -5.87 13.76 -5.05
C VAL A 43 -6.22 12.46 -5.80
N PRO A 44 -5.62 12.12 -6.96
CA PRO A 44 -5.90 10.85 -7.63
C PRO A 44 -5.62 9.64 -6.75
N LEU A 45 -4.57 9.69 -5.93
CA LEU A 45 -4.19 8.61 -5.01
C LEU A 45 -5.17 8.50 -3.83
N VAL A 46 -5.71 9.62 -3.36
CA VAL A 46 -6.79 9.67 -2.36
C VAL A 46 -8.05 9.02 -2.92
N ILE A 47 -8.46 9.43 -4.12
CA ILE A 47 -9.66 8.89 -4.80
C ILE A 47 -9.51 7.39 -5.07
N ASN A 48 -8.33 6.93 -5.52
CA ASN A 48 -8.01 5.51 -5.64
C ASN A 48 -8.18 4.78 -4.30
N GLY A 49 -7.67 5.36 -3.22
CA GLY A 49 -7.80 4.81 -1.87
C GLY A 49 -9.26 4.69 -1.40
N LEU A 50 -10.11 5.68 -1.70
CA LEU A 50 -11.55 5.62 -1.42
C LEU A 50 -12.23 4.50 -2.22
N GLY A 51 -11.87 4.33 -3.50
CA GLY A 51 -12.30 3.21 -4.31
C GLY A 51 -11.93 1.86 -3.70
N ARG A 52 -10.71 1.73 -3.15
CA ARG A 52 -10.24 0.51 -2.46
C ARG A 52 -11.07 0.20 -1.21
N ILE A 53 -11.34 1.18 -0.35
CA ILE A 53 -12.17 0.99 0.84
C ILE A 53 -13.59 0.54 0.45
N SER A 54 -14.18 1.18 -0.55
CA SER A 54 -15.51 0.79 -1.06
C SER A 54 -15.50 -0.66 -1.57
N SER A 55 -14.42 -1.08 -2.24
CA SER A 55 -14.24 -2.45 -2.70
C SER A 55 -14.09 -3.44 -1.53
N ASP A 56 -13.30 -3.11 -0.51
CA ASP A 56 -13.09 -4.01 0.65
C ASP A 56 -14.43 -4.32 1.34
N LEU A 57 -15.35 -3.37 1.39
CA LEU A 57 -16.70 -3.54 1.93
C LEU A 57 -17.60 -4.39 0.99
N LEU A 58 -17.60 -4.07 -0.30
CA LEU A 58 -18.51 -4.71 -1.27
C LEU A 58 -17.99 -6.06 -1.78
N SER A 59 -16.68 -6.24 -1.90
CA SER A 59 -16.10 -7.50 -2.40
C SER A 59 -16.37 -8.68 -1.48
N GLY A 60 -16.43 -8.45 -0.16
CA GLY A 60 -16.87 -9.46 0.81
C GLY A 60 -18.29 -9.94 0.51
N LEU A 61 -19.19 -9.01 0.23
CA LEU A 61 -20.58 -9.30 -0.14
C LEU A 61 -20.65 -10.01 -1.50
N LEU A 62 -19.95 -9.48 -2.51
CA LEU A 62 -19.91 -10.09 -3.85
C LEU A 62 -19.34 -11.51 -3.83
N ALA A 63 -18.36 -11.78 -2.98
CA ALA A 63 -17.77 -13.12 -2.82
C ALA A 63 -18.72 -14.16 -2.21
N THR A 64 -19.87 -13.74 -1.67
CA THR A 64 -20.95 -14.66 -1.24
C THR A 64 -21.81 -15.13 -2.41
N TYR A 65 -21.90 -14.35 -3.49
CA TYR A 65 -22.73 -14.65 -4.66
C TYR A 65 -21.92 -15.16 -5.85
N PHE A 66 -20.69 -14.68 -6.02
CA PHE A 66 -19.85 -14.97 -7.18
C PHE A 66 -18.60 -15.76 -6.79
N SER A 67 -18.09 -16.55 -7.73
CA SER A 67 -16.83 -17.25 -7.52
C SER A 67 -15.64 -16.26 -7.51
N ALA A 68 -14.61 -16.57 -6.71
CA ALA A 68 -13.40 -15.75 -6.65
C ALA A 68 -12.75 -15.59 -8.03
N TRP A 69 -12.77 -16.63 -8.86
CA TRP A 69 -12.24 -16.56 -10.22
C TRP A 69 -13.03 -15.60 -11.12
N SER A 70 -14.37 -15.62 -11.07
CA SER A 70 -15.21 -14.69 -11.86
C SER A 70 -14.95 -13.24 -11.45
N LEU A 71 -14.79 -13.00 -10.15
CA LEU A 71 -14.47 -11.66 -9.62
C LEU A 71 -13.06 -11.21 -10.00
N LEU A 72 -12.08 -12.13 -10.08
CA LEU A 72 -10.73 -11.82 -10.59
C LEU A 72 -10.77 -11.37 -12.05
N VAL A 73 -11.48 -12.13 -12.90
CA VAL A 73 -11.64 -11.79 -14.32
C VAL A 73 -12.37 -10.46 -14.48
N LEU A 74 -13.46 -10.26 -13.76
CA LEU A 74 -14.23 -9.02 -13.78
C LEU A 74 -13.38 -7.82 -13.33
N ALA A 75 -12.62 -7.96 -12.25
CA ALA A 75 -11.75 -6.90 -11.76
C ALA A 75 -10.72 -6.47 -12.81
N LEU A 76 -10.06 -7.43 -13.46
CA LEU A 76 -9.07 -7.13 -14.50
C LEU A 76 -9.71 -6.56 -15.76
N ALA A 77 -10.87 -7.09 -16.19
CA ALA A 77 -11.56 -6.60 -17.36
C ALA A 77 -12.06 -5.16 -17.17
N VAL A 78 -12.67 -4.85 -16.02
CA VAL A 78 -13.13 -3.48 -15.70
C VAL A 78 -11.93 -2.55 -15.54
N SER A 79 -10.86 -2.98 -14.87
CA SER A 79 -9.62 -2.20 -14.73
C SER A 79 -8.99 -1.89 -16.08
N LEU A 80 -8.94 -2.87 -16.99
CA LEU A 80 -8.43 -2.68 -18.33
C LEU A 80 -9.31 -1.70 -19.13
N ALA A 81 -10.62 -1.88 -19.12
CA ALA A 81 -11.55 -0.96 -19.79
C ALA A 81 -11.44 0.48 -19.28
N ALA A 82 -11.35 0.65 -17.96
CA ALA A 82 -11.14 1.95 -17.31
C ALA A 82 -9.80 2.58 -17.72
N SER A 83 -8.71 1.78 -17.78
CA SER A 83 -7.40 2.27 -18.19
C SER A 83 -7.36 2.66 -19.66
N VAL A 84 -7.99 1.87 -20.54
CA VAL A 84 -8.10 2.20 -21.98
C VAL A 84 -8.94 3.46 -22.17
N LEU A 85 -10.07 3.59 -21.48
CA LEU A 85 -10.86 4.84 -21.50
C LEU A 85 -10.03 6.03 -21.05
N GLY A 86 -9.21 5.85 -20.01
CA GLY A 86 -8.31 6.89 -19.48
C GLY A 86 -7.30 7.42 -20.49
N LEU A 87 -6.89 6.63 -21.49
CA LEU A 87 -6.01 7.12 -22.57
C LEU A 87 -6.65 8.24 -23.40
N PHE A 88 -7.98 8.22 -23.52
CA PHE A 88 -8.73 9.17 -24.35
C PHE A 88 -9.30 10.35 -23.57
N VAL A 89 -9.61 10.16 -22.28
CA VAL A 89 -10.34 11.16 -21.48
C VAL A 89 -9.52 11.73 -20.31
N ARG A 90 -8.22 11.48 -20.29
CA ARG A 90 -7.33 11.87 -19.18
C ARG A 90 -7.31 13.38 -18.89
N ASP A 91 -7.56 14.21 -19.91
CA ASP A 91 -7.54 15.66 -19.78
C ASP A 91 -8.86 16.22 -19.21
N VAL A 92 -9.90 15.38 -19.10
CA VAL A 92 -11.17 15.72 -18.46
C VAL A 92 -11.12 15.31 -16.99
N MET A 93 -10.81 16.25 -16.11
CA MET A 93 -10.50 15.99 -14.70
C MET A 93 -11.54 15.15 -13.94
N PRO A 94 -12.86 15.40 -14.03
CA PRO A 94 -13.86 14.56 -13.36
C PRO A 94 -13.80 13.09 -13.82
N LEU A 95 -13.61 12.84 -15.13
CA LEU A 95 -13.49 11.49 -15.68
C LEU A 95 -12.17 10.84 -15.25
N PHE A 96 -11.07 11.59 -15.27
CA PHE A 96 -9.78 11.14 -14.76
C PHE A 96 -9.89 10.63 -13.31
N LEU A 97 -10.48 11.42 -12.41
CA LEU A 97 -10.66 11.04 -11.01
C LEU A 97 -11.61 9.85 -10.85
N SER A 98 -12.70 9.80 -11.64
CA SER A 98 -13.63 8.66 -11.63
C SER A 98 -12.95 7.36 -12.05
N ILE A 99 -12.08 7.41 -13.06
CA ILE A 99 -11.27 6.28 -13.48
C ILE A 99 -10.35 5.83 -12.32
N TRP A 100 -9.70 6.76 -11.63
CA TRP A 100 -8.86 6.41 -10.47
C TRP A 100 -9.65 5.75 -9.33
N ALA A 101 -10.91 6.14 -9.10
CA ALA A 101 -11.79 5.46 -8.16
C ALA A 101 -12.07 4.00 -8.58
N VAL A 102 -12.40 3.79 -9.87
CA VAL A 102 -12.65 2.46 -10.43
C VAL A 102 -11.40 1.60 -10.38
N LEU A 103 -10.22 2.14 -10.70
CA LEU A 103 -8.95 1.41 -10.62
C LEU A 103 -8.65 0.99 -9.18
N GLY A 104 -8.90 1.86 -8.19
CA GLY A 104 -8.75 1.52 -6.78
C GLY A 104 -9.69 0.40 -6.35
N PHE A 105 -10.95 0.48 -6.75
CA PHE A 105 -11.97 -0.54 -6.48
C PHE A 105 -11.56 -1.91 -7.03
N THR A 106 -11.20 -1.96 -8.31
CA THR A 106 -10.83 -3.20 -8.98
C THR A 106 -9.52 -3.80 -8.45
N GLU A 107 -8.56 -2.96 -8.05
CA GLU A 107 -7.30 -3.39 -7.45
C GLU A 107 -7.53 -4.11 -6.09
N ALA A 108 -8.38 -3.55 -5.24
CA ALA A 108 -8.69 -4.18 -3.96
C ALA A 108 -9.49 -5.48 -4.14
N MET A 109 -10.47 -5.50 -5.04
CA MET A 109 -11.23 -6.70 -5.38
C MET A 109 -10.33 -7.81 -5.93
N PHE A 110 -9.41 -7.48 -6.85
CA PHE A 110 -8.41 -8.42 -7.36
C PHE A 110 -7.56 -9.01 -6.22
N GLY A 111 -7.01 -8.16 -5.36
CA GLY A 111 -6.15 -8.58 -4.25
C GLY A 111 -6.85 -9.49 -3.25
N LEU A 112 -8.13 -9.23 -2.94
CA LEU A 112 -8.94 -10.07 -2.06
C LEU A 112 -9.23 -11.44 -2.68
N CYS A 113 -9.71 -11.44 -3.93
CA CYS A 113 -10.07 -12.67 -4.64
C CYS A 113 -8.85 -13.54 -4.94
N LEU A 114 -7.70 -12.93 -5.25
CA LEU A 114 -6.44 -13.65 -5.45
C LEU A 114 -5.99 -14.39 -4.19
N ARG A 115 -6.04 -13.71 -3.02
CA ARG A 115 -5.70 -14.34 -1.73
C ARG A 115 -6.65 -15.49 -1.41
N LYS A 116 -7.96 -15.31 -1.66
CA LYS A 116 -8.94 -16.39 -1.48
C LYS A 116 -8.61 -17.57 -2.37
N THR A 117 -8.38 -17.34 -3.67
CA THR A 117 -8.03 -18.40 -4.61
C THR A 117 -6.75 -19.14 -4.19
N ALA A 118 -5.73 -18.41 -3.71
CA ALA A 118 -4.52 -19.01 -3.19
C ALA A 118 -4.79 -19.89 -1.95
N PHE A 119 -5.67 -19.45 -1.04
CA PHE A 119 -6.10 -20.26 0.11
C PHE A 119 -6.72 -21.58 -0.33
N ASP A 120 -7.57 -21.54 -1.35
CA ASP A 120 -8.34 -22.68 -1.82
C ASP A 120 -7.50 -23.70 -2.61
N LEU A 121 -6.41 -23.23 -3.24
CA LEU A 121 -5.48 -24.09 -3.98
C LEU A 121 -4.55 -24.92 -3.09
N PHE A 122 -4.36 -24.53 -1.84
CA PHE A 122 -3.42 -25.20 -0.93
C PHE A 122 -4.13 -25.87 0.25
N PRO A 123 -3.63 -27.02 0.73
CA PRO A 123 -4.16 -27.67 1.92
C PRO A 123 -3.98 -26.78 3.16
N PRO A 124 -4.81 -26.93 4.22
CA PRO A 124 -4.79 -26.10 5.43
C PRO A 124 -3.40 -25.94 6.04
N SER A 125 -2.56 -26.98 6.00
CA SER A 125 -1.20 -26.98 6.50
C SER A 125 -0.21 -26.11 5.72
N ARG A 126 -0.57 -25.65 4.49
CA ARG A 126 0.31 -24.87 3.60
C ARG A 126 -0.29 -23.50 3.22
N GLN A 127 -1.42 -23.13 3.77
CA GLN A 127 -2.09 -21.86 3.46
C GLN A 127 -1.25 -20.64 3.80
N GLY A 128 -0.47 -20.69 4.90
CA GLY A 128 0.48 -19.62 5.24
C GLY A 128 1.54 -19.40 4.16
N ARG A 129 2.07 -20.51 3.58
CA ARG A 129 3.03 -20.43 2.45
C ARG A 129 2.38 -19.82 1.21
N ALA A 130 1.13 -20.19 0.90
CA ALA A 130 0.39 -19.65 -0.23
C ALA A 130 0.23 -18.12 -0.10
N GLN A 131 -0.15 -17.64 1.09
CA GLN A 131 -0.27 -16.19 1.36
C GLN A 131 1.08 -15.48 1.26
N GLY A 132 2.14 -16.08 1.79
CA GLY A 132 3.50 -15.55 1.67
C GLY A 132 3.93 -15.40 0.21
N LEU A 133 3.68 -16.41 -0.62
CA LEU A 133 4.00 -16.38 -2.05
C LEU A 133 3.21 -15.31 -2.82
N VAL A 134 1.90 -15.17 -2.55
CA VAL A 134 1.07 -14.09 -3.15
C VAL A 134 1.56 -12.71 -2.71
N ALA A 135 1.88 -12.54 -1.42
CA ALA A 135 2.40 -11.29 -0.91
C ALA A 135 3.78 -10.94 -1.52
N SER A 136 4.65 -11.94 -1.69
CA SER A 136 5.96 -11.77 -2.33
C SER A 136 5.82 -11.42 -3.81
N ALA A 137 4.92 -12.08 -4.53
CA ALA A 137 4.64 -11.76 -5.93
C ALA A 137 4.16 -10.30 -6.08
N ALA A 138 3.19 -9.87 -5.27
CA ALA A 138 2.77 -8.47 -5.26
C ALA A 138 3.91 -7.51 -4.87
N GLY A 139 4.76 -7.89 -3.90
CA GLY A 139 5.95 -7.16 -3.48
C GLY A 139 6.93 -6.92 -4.63
N ILE A 140 7.21 -7.95 -5.44
CA ILE A 140 8.03 -7.81 -6.66
C ILE A 140 7.41 -6.79 -7.61
N GLY A 141 6.10 -6.85 -7.83
CA GLY A 141 5.39 -5.89 -8.67
C GLY A 141 5.49 -4.45 -8.12
N PHE A 142 5.31 -4.26 -6.82
CA PHE A 142 5.48 -2.93 -6.18
C PHE A 142 6.92 -2.40 -6.23
N THR A 143 7.91 -3.27 -6.37
CA THR A 143 9.31 -2.91 -6.58
C THR A 143 9.57 -2.50 -8.02
N LEU A 144 9.09 -3.29 -8.99
CA LEU A 144 9.30 -3.05 -10.41
C LEU A 144 8.49 -1.86 -10.94
N GLY A 145 7.29 -1.65 -10.41
CA GLY A 145 6.37 -0.64 -10.92
C GLY A 145 6.95 0.78 -10.94
N PRO A 146 7.49 1.32 -9.84
CA PRO A 146 8.09 2.66 -9.85
C PRO A 146 9.26 2.80 -10.82
N ALA A 147 10.10 1.77 -10.96
CA ALA A 147 11.20 1.78 -11.94
C ALA A 147 10.66 1.84 -13.37
N LEU A 148 9.64 1.02 -13.70
CA LEU A 148 8.95 1.07 -15.00
C LEU A 148 8.26 2.43 -15.20
N GLY A 149 7.60 2.96 -14.17
CA GLY A 149 6.99 4.29 -14.18
C GLY A 149 8.00 5.39 -14.49
N GLY A 150 9.18 5.32 -13.86
CA GLY A 150 10.27 6.26 -14.14
C GLY A 150 10.77 6.19 -15.58
N ILE A 151 10.97 4.98 -16.15
CA ILE A 151 11.39 4.79 -17.54
C ILE A 151 10.33 5.34 -18.50
N VAL A 152 9.07 4.93 -18.30
CA VAL A 152 7.94 5.36 -19.13
C VAL A 152 7.73 6.87 -19.04
N GLY A 153 7.77 7.42 -17.83
CA GLY A 153 7.63 8.86 -17.60
C GLY A 153 8.73 9.70 -18.24
N THR A 154 9.97 9.19 -18.27
CA THR A 154 11.09 9.88 -18.92
C THR A 154 10.97 9.86 -20.45
N ARG A 155 10.47 8.75 -21.03
CA ARG A 155 10.40 8.59 -22.50
C ARG A 155 9.14 9.17 -23.12
N TRP A 156 7.98 9.00 -22.46
CA TRP A 156 6.66 9.33 -23.02
C TRP A 156 5.88 10.34 -22.16
N GLY A 157 6.52 10.87 -21.11
CA GLY A 157 5.89 11.82 -20.18
C GLY A 157 4.90 11.17 -19.21
N ALA A 158 4.46 11.96 -18.23
CA ALA A 158 3.55 11.48 -17.18
C ALA A 158 2.17 11.08 -17.71
N GLY A 159 1.76 11.58 -18.87
CA GLY A 159 0.48 11.22 -19.53
C GLY A 159 0.40 9.75 -19.97
N ALA A 160 1.52 9.03 -20.02
CA ALA A 160 1.55 7.61 -20.36
C ALA A 160 1.13 6.67 -19.19
N LEU A 161 0.69 7.24 -18.05
CA LEU A 161 0.31 6.47 -16.85
C LEU A 161 -0.77 5.41 -17.11
N PHE A 162 -1.76 5.69 -17.95
CA PHE A 162 -2.81 4.72 -18.28
C PHE A 162 -2.32 3.60 -19.21
N PHE A 163 -1.37 3.89 -20.10
CA PHE A 163 -0.70 2.86 -20.89
C PHE A 163 0.09 1.91 -19.99
N LEU A 164 0.84 2.47 -19.04
CA LEU A 164 1.60 1.71 -18.04
C LEU A 164 0.67 0.89 -17.13
N TYR A 165 -0.56 1.35 -16.90
CA TYR A 165 -1.56 0.59 -16.17
C TYR A 165 -2.17 -0.52 -17.05
N ALA A 166 -2.61 -0.19 -18.29
CA ALA A 166 -3.35 -1.09 -19.16
C ALA A 166 -2.54 -2.31 -19.64
N LEU A 167 -1.28 -2.10 -20.06
CA LEU A 167 -0.46 -3.18 -20.64
C LEU A 167 -0.24 -4.36 -19.68
N PRO A 168 0.17 -4.17 -18.42
CA PRO A 168 0.26 -5.28 -17.47
C PRO A 168 -1.10 -5.93 -17.16
N GLN A 169 -2.21 -5.18 -17.23
CA GLN A 169 -3.55 -5.73 -16.99
C GLN A 169 -3.96 -6.71 -18.09
N VAL A 170 -3.65 -6.43 -19.37
CA VAL A 170 -3.87 -7.38 -20.46
C VAL A 170 -3.16 -8.69 -20.18
N LEU A 171 -1.88 -8.63 -19.86
CA LEU A 171 -1.08 -9.82 -19.56
C LEU A 171 -1.57 -10.55 -18.31
N ALA A 172 -1.94 -9.81 -17.26
CA ALA A 172 -2.50 -10.39 -16.04
C ALA A 172 -3.83 -11.11 -16.33
N LEU A 173 -4.69 -10.53 -17.16
CA LEU A 173 -5.96 -11.16 -17.58
C LEU A 173 -5.69 -12.46 -18.35
N VAL A 174 -4.75 -12.46 -19.29
CA VAL A 174 -4.33 -13.67 -20.02
C VAL A 174 -3.88 -14.75 -19.04
N PHE A 175 -3.01 -14.43 -18.07
CA PHE A 175 -2.55 -15.42 -17.09
C PHE A 175 -3.67 -15.94 -16.20
N ILE A 176 -4.63 -15.10 -15.79
CA ILE A 176 -5.81 -15.56 -15.01
C ILE A 176 -6.70 -16.49 -15.84
N LEU A 177 -6.89 -16.20 -17.13
CA LEU A 177 -7.64 -17.08 -18.04
C LEU A 177 -6.94 -18.43 -18.25
N LEU A 178 -5.60 -18.41 -18.43
CA LEU A 178 -4.78 -19.63 -18.56
C LEU A 178 -4.75 -20.45 -17.25
N ALA A 179 -4.77 -19.81 -16.09
CA ALA A 179 -4.88 -20.49 -14.80
C ALA A 179 -6.15 -21.29 -14.66
N GLY A 180 -7.22 -20.88 -15.34
CA GLY A 180 -8.51 -21.57 -15.37
C GLY A 180 -9.29 -21.48 -14.03
N ARG A 181 -10.45 -22.11 -13.99
CA ARG A 181 -11.35 -22.14 -12.82
C ARG A 181 -10.94 -23.13 -11.72
N HIS A 182 -9.68 -23.48 -11.63
CA HIS A 182 -9.20 -24.45 -10.65
C HIS A 182 -9.24 -23.84 -9.24
N GLY A 183 -9.85 -24.51 -8.27
CA GLY A 183 -9.97 -24.05 -6.89
C GLY A 183 -11.17 -23.13 -6.59
N VAL A 184 -12.27 -23.29 -7.34
CA VAL A 184 -13.49 -22.49 -7.10
C VAL A 184 -14.09 -22.84 -5.76
N SER A 185 -13.87 -22.00 -4.76
CA SER A 185 -14.54 -22.09 -3.46
C SER A 185 -16.01 -21.77 -3.53
N LYS A 186 -16.76 -22.46 -2.69
CA LYS A 186 -18.13 -22.08 -2.36
C LYS A 186 -18.16 -20.70 -1.68
N PRO A 187 -19.27 -19.96 -1.81
CA PRO A 187 -19.47 -18.69 -1.13
C PRO A 187 -19.22 -18.80 0.38
N ILE A 188 -18.68 -17.75 0.99
CA ILE A 188 -18.44 -17.71 2.44
C ILE A 188 -19.77 -17.38 3.13
N ALA A 189 -20.20 -18.21 4.07
CA ALA A 189 -21.33 -17.87 4.94
C ALA A 189 -20.95 -16.64 5.81
N ALA A 190 -21.76 -15.59 5.74
CA ALA A 190 -21.58 -14.39 6.55
C ALA A 190 -21.85 -14.72 8.03
N GLY A 191 -20.84 -14.55 8.89
CA GLY A 191 -21.00 -14.66 10.34
C GLY A 191 -21.69 -13.42 10.91
N SER A 192 -22.75 -13.63 11.68
CA SER A 192 -23.61 -12.59 12.25
C SER A 192 -23.19 -12.24 13.69
N ARG A 193 -22.21 -11.37 13.88
CA ARG A 193 -21.97 -10.75 15.21
C ARG A 193 -21.88 -9.22 15.10
N PRO A 194 -22.32 -8.47 16.13
CA PRO A 194 -22.27 -7.00 16.12
C PRO A 194 -20.81 -6.52 16.22
N LEU A 195 -20.22 -6.21 15.08
CA LEU A 195 -18.81 -5.79 14.91
C LEU A 195 -18.45 -4.54 15.74
N TRP A 196 -19.41 -3.64 15.98
CA TRP A 196 -19.17 -2.37 16.63
C TRP A 196 -18.85 -2.45 18.12
N SER A 197 -19.47 -3.36 18.87
CA SER A 197 -19.20 -3.53 20.30
C SER A 197 -17.80 -4.10 20.54
N GLU A 198 -17.39 -5.07 19.72
CA GLU A 198 -16.06 -5.66 19.76
C GLU A 198 -14.98 -4.66 19.33
N ALA A 199 -15.21 -3.90 18.27
CA ALA A 199 -14.33 -2.84 17.81
C ALA A 199 -14.09 -1.76 18.89
N ARG A 200 -15.16 -1.31 19.55
CA ARG A 200 -15.06 -0.33 20.64
C ARG A 200 -14.24 -0.85 21.83
N THR A 201 -14.41 -2.12 22.17
CA THR A 201 -13.67 -2.75 23.27
C THR A 201 -12.17 -2.85 22.94
N LEU A 202 -11.82 -3.23 21.70
CA LEU A 202 -10.43 -3.30 21.27
C LEU A 202 -9.77 -1.92 21.22
N LEU A 203 -10.46 -0.91 20.70
CA LEU A 203 -9.93 0.47 20.61
C LEU A 203 -9.69 1.11 21.98
N ARG A 204 -10.32 0.62 23.04
CA ARG A 204 -10.04 1.05 24.42
C ARG A 204 -8.78 0.43 25.02
N ARG A 205 -8.24 -0.63 24.43
CA ARG A 205 -6.99 -1.26 24.90
C ARG A 205 -5.79 -0.45 24.42
N PRO A 206 -4.97 0.14 25.34
CA PRO A 206 -3.88 1.03 24.95
C PRO A 206 -2.87 0.40 23.99
N PRO A 207 -2.42 -0.88 24.17
CA PRO A 207 -1.50 -1.50 23.21
C PRO A 207 -2.09 -1.69 21.82
N PHE A 208 -3.40 -2.02 21.71
CA PHE A 208 -4.10 -2.14 20.44
C PHE A 208 -4.19 -0.79 19.72
N LEU A 209 -4.57 0.26 20.45
CA LEU A 209 -4.64 1.61 19.91
C LEU A 209 -3.25 2.10 19.45
N ALA A 210 -2.21 1.84 20.23
CA ALA A 210 -0.82 2.13 19.87
C ALA A 210 -0.42 1.46 18.54
N ALA A 211 -0.75 0.17 18.37
CA ALA A 211 -0.49 -0.55 17.13
C ALA A 211 -1.24 0.04 15.93
N CYS A 212 -2.52 0.40 16.10
CA CYS A 212 -3.32 1.04 15.04
C CYS A 212 -2.75 2.42 14.65
N LEU A 213 -2.37 3.24 15.62
CA LEU A 213 -1.77 4.56 15.38
C LEU A 213 -0.40 4.45 14.70
N ALA A 214 0.45 3.54 15.14
CA ALA A 214 1.75 3.29 14.49
C ALA A 214 1.57 2.81 13.04
N MET A 215 0.60 1.92 12.80
CA MET A 215 0.24 1.47 11.46
C MET A 215 -0.25 2.63 10.58
N PHE A 216 -1.18 3.44 11.10
CA PHE A 216 -1.66 4.64 10.41
C PHE A 216 -0.50 5.57 10.02
N GLN A 217 0.37 5.90 10.98
CA GLN A 217 1.52 6.78 10.78
C GLN A 217 2.51 6.20 9.75
N ALA A 218 2.86 4.92 9.85
CA ALA A 218 3.77 4.28 8.91
C ALA A 218 3.25 4.37 7.47
N PHE A 219 1.96 4.12 7.27
CA PHE A 219 1.37 4.17 5.93
C PHE A 219 1.04 5.58 5.45
N LEU A 220 0.80 6.52 6.36
CA LEU A 220 0.72 7.95 6.07
C LEU A 220 2.02 8.43 5.38
N PHE A 221 3.16 8.13 6.00
CA PHE A 221 4.46 8.53 5.45
C PHE A 221 4.89 7.65 4.27
N LEU A 222 4.70 6.34 4.32
CA LEU A 222 5.03 5.47 3.20
C LEU A 222 4.30 5.90 1.92
N GLY A 223 2.98 6.18 2.02
CA GLY A 223 2.16 6.66 0.91
C GLY A 223 2.54 8.07 0.45
N GLY A 224 2.68 8.99 1.39
CA GLY A 224 2.98 10.40 1.11
C GLY A 224 4.39 10.60 0.57
N VAL A 225 5.38 10.01 1.24
CA VAL A 225 6.79 10.19 0.86
C VAL A 225 7.09 9.51 -0.46
N THR A 226 6.84 8.22 -0.58
CA THR A 226 7.29 7.49 -1.78
C THR A 226 6.51 7.82 -3.05
N ARG A 227 5.32 8.42 -2.94
CA ARG A 227 4.48 8.77 -4.11
C ARG A 227 4.44 10.26 -4.42
N VAL A 228 4.70 11.13 -3.43
CA VAL A 228 4.62 12.60 -3.61
C VAL A 228 5.89 13.27 -3.15
N ALA A 229 6.21 13.28 -1.85
CA ALA A 229 7.27 14.12 -1.30
C ALA A 229 8.64 13.83 -1.91
N PHE A 230 9.06 12.56 -1.88
CA PHE A 230 10.36 12.15 -2.41
C PHE A 230 10.48 12.35 -3.92
N PRO A 231 9.53 11.91 -4.77
CA PRO A 231 9.62 12.14 -6.20
C PRO A 231 9.71 13.62 -6.57
N PHE A 232 8.95 14.48 -5.91
CA PHE A 232 9.03 15.92 -6.17
C PHE A 232 10.32 16.55 -5.67
N LEU A 233 10.82 16.20 -4.47
CA LEU A 233 12.14 16.63 -4.00
C LEU A 233 13.23 16.22 -4.99
N ALA A 234 13.23 14.96 -5.41
CA ALA A 234 14.28 14.42 -6.26
C ALA A 234 14.25 15.00 -7.69
N VAL A 235 13.07 15.19 -8.29
CA VAL A 235 12.95 15.76 -9.64
C VAL A 235 13.08 17.28 -9.62
N ALA A 236 12.20 17.97 -8.89
CA ALA A 236 12.12 19.43 -8.94
C ALA A 236 13.16 20.11 -8.02
N GLY A 237 13.45 19.49 -6.86
CA GLY A 237 14.42 20.03 -5.92
C GLY A 237 15.88 19.68 -6.22
N ARG A 238 16.15 18.50 -6.81
CA ARG A 238 17.53 17.98 -7.04
C ARG A 238 17.85 17.74 -8.52
N GLY A 239 16.91 17.95 -9.42
CA GLY A 239 17.13 17.83 -10.89
C GLY A 239 17.34 16.40 -11.39
N LEU A 240 16.95 15.38 -10.61
CA LEU A 240 17.09 13.98 -11.03
C LEU A 240 16.02 13.61 -12.07
N SER A 241 16.39 12.72 -13.01
CA SER A 241 15.41 12.20 -13.95
C SER A 241 14.40 11.26 -13.28
N LEU A 242 13.18 11.19 -13.82
CA LEU A 242 12.13 10.26 -13.33
C LEU A 242 12.59 8.80 -13.32
N HIS A 243 13.47 8.40 -14.25
CA HIS A 243 14.06 7.08 -14.29
C HIS A 243 14.88 6.78 -13.02
N VAL A 244 15.77 7.71 -12.64
CA VAL A 244 16.58 7.57 -11.41
C VAL A 244 15.70 7.54 -10.18
N VAL A 245 14.70 8.41 -10.10
CA VAL A 245 13.75 8.48 -8.98
C VAL A 245 12.94 7.19 -8.86
N GLY A 246 12.43 6.67 -9.99
CA GLY A 246 11.72 5.39 -10.02
C GLY A 246 12.57 4.21 -9.56
N THR A 247 13.85 4.21 -9.93
CA THR A 247 14.82 3.19 -9.49
C THR A 247 15.05 3.26 -7.99
N ILE A 248 15.27 4.46 -7.43
CA ILE A 248 15.43 4.66 -5.98
C ILE A 248 14.20 4.16 -5.22
N VAL A 249 13.00 4.58 -5.63
CA VAL A 249 11.74 4.13 -5.01
C VAL A 249 11.57 2.62 -5.13
N GLY A 250 11.88 2.04 -6.30
CA GLY A 250 11.84 0.59 -6.51
C GLY A 250 12.75 -0.17 -5.54
N ILE A 251 14.01 0.24 -5.43
CA ILE A 251 14.98 -0.38 -4.50
C ILE A 251 14.52 -0.23 -3.04
N SER A 252 14.02 0.94 -2.66
CA SER A 252 13.53 1.16 -1.30
C SER A 252 12.33 0.26 -0.93
N ARG A 253 11.55 -0.20 -1.91
CA ARG A 253 10.49 -1.18 -1.67
C ARG A 253 11.01 -2.58 -1.33
N LEU A 254 12.19 -2.95 -1.82
CA LEU A 254 12.84 -4.20 -1.38
C LEU A 254 13.23 -4.10 0.09
N THR A 255 13.75 -2.96 0.53
CA THR A 255 14.13 -2.79 1.96
C THR A 255 12.93 -2.80 2.90
N ASP A 256 11.74 -2.30 2.50
CA ASP A 256 10.48 -2.52 3.23
C ASP A 256 10.18 -4.02 3.39
N THR A 257 10.36 -4.81 2.34
CA THR A 257 10.14 -6.26 2.39
C THR A 257 11.11 -6.95 3.34
N PHE A 258 12.40 -6.62 3.28
CA PHE A 258 13.41 -7.11 4.25
C PHE A 258 13.09 -6.64 5.67
N GLY A 259 12.65 -5.40 5.84
CA GLY A 259 12.20 -4.86 7.12
C GLY A 259 11.08 -5.70 7.74
N ARG A 260 10.11 -6.15 6.95
CA ARG A 260 9.04 -7.04 7.44
C ARG A 260 9.57 -8.40 7.89
N LEU A 261 10.52 -8.99 7.15
CA LEU A 261 11.11 -10.27 7.52
C LEU A 261 11.94 -10.16 8.82
N ILE A 262 12.83 -9.18 8.88
CA ILE A 262 13.66 -8.93 10.07
C ILE A 262 12.79 -8.49 11.25
N GLY A 263 11.81 -7.63 11.02
CA GLY A 263 10.85 -7.16 12.03
C GLY A 263 10.05 -8.30 12.65
N GLY A 264 9.61 -9.29 11.87
CA GLY A 264 8.94 -10.48 12.38
C GLY A 264 9.82 -11.26 13.35
N TRP A 265 11.07 -11.53 12.95
CA TRP A 265 12.04 -12.20 13.81
C TRP A 265 12.38 -11.39 15.08
N LEU A 266 12.47 -10.06 14.98
CA LEU A 266 12.67 -9.18 16.13
C LEU A 266 11.46 -9.18 17.07
N CYS A 267 10.22 -9.23 16.55
CA CYS A 267 9.02 -9.32 17.39
C CYS A 267 9.09 -10.53 18.34
N ASP A 268 9.56 -11.69 17.85
CA ASP A 268 9.68 -12.90 18.65
C ASP A 268 10.78 -12.78 19.74
N ARG A 269 11.82 -11.95 19.49
CA ARG A 269 12.97 -11.83 20.42
C ARG A 269 12.85 -10.70 21.44
N ILE A 270 12.42 -9.52 20.99
CA ILE A 270 12.43 -8.31 21.83
C ILE A 270 11.03 -7.76 22.11
N GLY A 271 10.00 -8.39 21.52
CA GLY A 271 8.58 -8.03 21.68
C GLY A 271 8.10 -6.97 20.71
N THR A 272 6.80 -7.01 20.42
CA THR A 272 6.14 -6.21 19.38
C THR A 272 6.24 -4.70 19.61
N ALA A 273 6.06 -4.24 20.86
CA ALA A 273 6.12 -2.82 21.20
C ALA A 273 7.48 -2.18 20.89
N ARG A 274 8.60 -2.87 21.23
CA ARG A 274 9.94 -2.35 20.95
C ARG A 274 10.23 -2.29 19.46
N VAL A 275 9.77 -3.27 18.69
CA VAL A 275 9.93 -3.30 17.23
C VAL A 275 9.15 -2.17 16.55
N ILE A 276 7.92 -1.93 16.99
CA ILE A 276 7.10 -0.79 16.51
C ILE A 276 7.81 0.53 16.78
N LEU A 277 8.24 0.75 18.01
CA LEU A 277 8.92 1.98 18.41
C LEU A 277 10.25 2.19 17.65
N ALA A 278 11.04 1.14 17.47
CA ALA A 278 12.26 1.20 16.68
C ALA A 278 11.97 1.57 15.22
N GLY A 279 10.94 0.96 14.62
CA GLY A 279 10.53 1.24 13.24
C GLY A 279 10.09 2.69 13.02
N VAL A 280 9.29 3.23 13.94
CA VAL A 280 8.87 4.65 13.88
C VAL A 280 10.07 5.58 14.11
N LEU A 281 10.94 5.26 15.08
CA LEU A 281 12.08 6.10 15.43
C LEU A 281 13.12 6.18 14.31
N ILE A 282 13.36 5.09 13.57
CA ILE A 282 14.26 5.08 12.40
C ILE A 282 13.80 6.12 11.35
N GLY A 283 12.49 6.27 11.15
CA GLY A 283 11.96 7.22 10.18
C GLY A 283 12.34 8.67 10.44
N VAL A 284 12.39 9.08 11.73
CA VAL A 284 12.61 10.51 12.09
C VAL A 284 13.93 11.08 11.54
N PRO A 285 15.12 10.52 11.84
CA PRO A 285 16.37 11.03 11.30
C PRO A 285 16.47 10.86 9.78
N MET A 286 15.79 9.85 9.22
CA MET A 286 15.81 9.63 7.77
C MET A 286 15.07 10.72 7.00
N PHE A 287 13.98 11.28 7.54
CA PHE A 287 13.36 12.48 6.95
C PHE A 287 14.31 13.66 6.87
N LEU A 288 15.11 13.88 7.93
CA LEU A 288 16.09 14.96 7.95
C LEU A 288 17.23 14.71 6.94
N LEU A 289 17.75 13.49 6.90
CA LEU A 289 18.79 13.12 5.94
C LEU A 289 18.28 13.20 4.49
N GLU A 290 17.02 12.86 4.23
CA GLU A 290 16.39 12.98 2.92
C GLU A 290 16.32 14.44 2.46
N SER A 291 16.00 15.37 3.38
CA SER A 291 15.90 16.80 3.03
C SER A 291 17.22 17.40 2.54
N TYR A 292 18.37 16.90 3.02
CA TYR A 292 19.69 17.33 2.62
C TYR A 292 20.38 16.41 1.60
N GLY A 293 19.78 15.24 1.33
CA GLY A 293 20.35 14.26 0.43
C GLY A 293 20.53 14.78 -0.99
N THR A 294 21.66 14.41 -1.61
CA THR A 294 21.96 14.75 -3.00
C THR A 294 22.49 13.53 -3.74
N GLY A 295 22.25 13.49 -5.04
CA GLY A 295 22.68 12.37 -5.88
C GLY A 295 21.97 11.06 -5.56
N PHE A 296 22.37 10.00 -6.26
CA PHE A 296 21.70 8.70 -6.17
C PHE A 296 21.79 8.08 -4.77
N LEU A 297 22.99 7.93 -4.22
CA LEU A 297 23.20 7.26 -2.93
C LEU A 297 22.71 8.11 -1.75
N GLY A 298 22.90 9.45 -1.82
CA GLY A 298 22.46 10.35 -0.76
C GLY A 298 20.94 10.37 -0.55
N LEU A 299 20.16 10.01 -1.57
CA LEU A 299 18.70 9.86 -1.53
C LEU A 299 18.28 8.40 -1.33
N LEU A 300 19.00 7.43 -1.91
CA LEU A 300 18.67 6.01 -1.79
C LEU A 300 18.80 5.52 -0.35
N ILE A 301 19.88 5.86 0.33
CA ILE A 301 20.17 5.30 1.66
C ILE A 301 19.12 5.74 2.70
N PRO A 302 18.80 7.06 2.87
CA PRO A 302 17.78 7.48 3.81
C PRO A 302 16.40 6.89 3.48
N LEU A 303 15.98 6.92 2.20
CA LEU A 303 14.69 6.35 1.80
C LEU A 303 14.62 4.85 2.08
N SER A 304 15.70 4.12 1.82
CA SER A 304 15.77 2.67 2.06
C SER A 304 15.69 2.33 3.55
N LEU A 305 16.40 3.06 4.40
CA LEU A 305 16.35 2.85 5.85
C LEU A 305 14.99 3.23 6.43
N MET A 306 14.39 4.31 5.94
CA MET A 306 13.05 4.74 6.32
C MET A 306 12.01 3.66 5.96
N THR A 307 12.04 3.12 4.74
CA THR A 307 11.10 2.09 4.31
C THR A 307 11.32 0.77 5.06
N MET A 308 12.56 0.44 5.44
CA MET A 308 12.84 -0.69 6.34
C MET A 308 12.19 -0.49 7.72
N GLY A 309 12.26 0.71 8.30
CA GLY A 309 11.56 1.07 9.53
C GLY A 309 10.04 0.92 9.41
N PHE A 310 9.46 1.27 8.25
CA PHE A 310 8.04 1.03 7.99
C PHE A 310 7.71 -0.47 7.95
N GLY A 311 8.60 -1.29 7.41
CA GLY A 311 8.48 -2.74 7.45
C GLY A 311 8.40 -3.29 8.88
N PHE A 312 9.27 -2.81 9.78
CA PHE A 312 9.23 -3.14 11.21
C PHE A 312 7.91 -2.75 11.85
N THR A 313 7.49 -1.49 11.65
CA THR A 313 6.23 -0.97 12.19
C THR A 313 5.03 -1.76 11.69
N ASN A 314 5.00 -2.13 10.41
CA ASN A 314 3.91 -2.88 9.80
C ASN A 314 3.72 -4.25 10.46
N VAL A 315 4.78 -5.07 10.49
CA VAL A 315 4.71 -6.41 11.08
C VAL A 315 4.46 -6.34 12.58
N GLY A 316 5.18 -5.48 13.30
CA GLY A 316 4.98 -5.29 14.73
C GLY A 316 3.55 -4.90 15.08
N SER A 317 2.95 -3.96 14.32
CA SER A 317 1.58 -3.51 14.55
C SER A 317 0.53 -4.59 14.28
N ILE A 318 0.68 -5.37 13.20
CA ILE A 318 -0.20 -6.50 12.91
C ILE A 318 -0.12 -7.54 14.03
N THR A 319 1.10 -7.91 14.44
CA THR A 319 1.33 -8.91 15.50
C THR A 319 0.75 -8.41 16.83
N CYS A 320 1.04 -7.17 17.22
CA CYS A 320 0.51 -6.56 18.44
C CYS A 320 -1.03 -6.48 18.44
N ALA A 321 -1.64 -6.15 17.30
CA ALA A 321 -3.09 -6.14 17.17
C ALA A 321 -3.70 -7.52 17.35
N LEU A 322 -3.07 -8.57 16.82
CA LEU A 322 -3.51 -9.96 16.99
C LEU A 322 -3.28 -10.50 18.41
N GLU A 323 -2.18 -10.11 19.06
CA GLU A 323 -1.90 -10.44 20.46
C GLU A 323 -2.87 -9.77 21.43
N SER A 324 -3.23 -8.50 21.13
CA SER A 324 -4.18 -7.72 21.93
C SER A 324 -5.62 -8.17 21.75
N ALA A 325 -5.93 -8.85 20.65
CA ALA A 325 -7.27 -9.38 20.36
C ALA A 325 -7.45 -10.76 21.01
N GLY A 326 -8.64 -11.02 21.61
CA GLY A 326 -9.02 -12.36 22.07
C GLY A 326 -9.22 -13.32 20.88
N LYS A 327 -9.26 -14.63 21.15
CA LYS A 327 -9.41 -15.65 20.10
C LYS A 327 -10.59 -15.39 19.15
N GLU A 328 -11.70 -14.90 19.69
CA GLU A 328 -12.93 -14.61 18.92
C GLU A 328 -12.87 -13.27 18.17
N THR A 329 -12.08 -12.30 18.65
CA THR A 329 -12.02 -10.93 18.11
C THR A 329 -10.83 -10.67 17.19
N LYS A 330 -10.02 -11.71 16.89
CA LYS A 330 -8.83 -11.58 15.99
C LYS A 330 -9.19 -11.03 14.60
N GLY A 331 -10.33 -11.43 14.05
CA GLY A 331 -10.80 -10.93 12.76
C GLY A 331 -11.08 -9.43 12.78
N VAL A 332 -11.78 -8.97 13.82
CA VAL A 332 -12.08 -7.55 14.03
C VAL A 332 -10.79 -6.76 14.27
N GLY A 333 -9.88 -7.29 15.10
CA GLY A 333 -8.59 -6.66 15.36
C GLY A 333 -7.75 -6.46 14.11
N LEU A 334 -7.65 -7.50 13.27
CA LEU A 334 -6.94 -7.40 11.98
C LEU A 334 -7.64 -6.42 11.03
N GLY A 335 -8.97 -6.40 11.01
CA GLY A 335 -9.75 -5.46 10.21
C GLY A 335 -9.48 -4.00 10.58
N LEU A 336 -9.46 -3.68 11.88
CA LEU A 336 -9.17 -2.34 12.39
C LEU A 336 -7.72 -1.90 12.08
N ALA A 337 -6.74 -2.81 12.28
CA ALA A 337 -5.36 -2.51 11.93
C ALA A 337 -5.21 -2.24 10.42
N ARG A 338 -5.89 -3.00 9.56
CA ARG A 338 -5.91 -2.75 8.10
C ARG A 338 -6.64 -1.46 7.74
N ALA A 339 -7.72 -1.11 8.43
CA ALA A 339 -8.39 0.17 8.23
C ALA A 339 -7.47 1.35 8.55
N SER A 340 -6.66 1.25 9.62
CA SER A 340 -5.62 2.24 9.96
C SER A 340 -4.57 2.38 8.87
N ASN A 341 -4.11 1.26 8.29
CA ASN A 341 -3.23 1.24 7.11
C ASN A 341 -3.86 2.00 5.93
N SER A 342 -5.10 1.66 5.59
CA SER A 342 -5.81 2.26 4.44
C SER A 342 -6.01 3.76 4.65
N ALA A 343 -6.40 4.19 5.85
CA ALA A 343 -6.55 5.60 6.19
C ALA A 343 -5.21 6.36 6.04
N GLY A 344 -4.10 5.79 6.54
CA GLY A 344 -2.77 6.38 6.36
C GLY A 344 -2.38 6.49 4.88
N THR A 345 -2.58 5.42 4.11
CA THR A 345 -2.25 5.40 2.67
C THR A 345 -3.04 6.44 1.87
N ILE A 346 -4.30 6.69 2.25
CA ILE A 346 -5.17 7.69 1.59
C ILE A 346 -4.74 9.11 1.94
N LEU A 347 -4.52 9.38 3.21
CA LEU A 347 -4.23 10.74 3.69
C LEU A 347 -2.78 11.16 3.42
N GLY A 348 -1.86 10.19 3.30
CA GLY A 348 -0.43 10.44 3.13
C GLY A 348 -0.07 11.34 1.94
N PRO A 349 -0.52 11.03 0.72
CA PRO A 349 -0.22 11.85 -0.46
C PRO A 349 -0.73 13.29 -0.35
N LEU A 350 -1.89 13.49 0.26
CA LEU A 350 -2.45 14.82 0.48
C LEU A 350 -1.64 15.61 1.52
N LEU A 351 -1.34 14.98 2.67
CA LEU A 351 -0.51 15.60 3.70
C LEU A 351 0.88 15.98 3.14
N ALA A 352 1.51 15.07 2.40
CA ALA A 352 2.80 15.33 1.79
C ALA A 352 2.77 16.53 0.82
N GLY A 353 1.74 16.59 -0.02
CA GLY A 353 1.53 17.70 -0.93
C GLY A 353 1.36 19.05 -0.22
N LEU A 354 0.51 19.07 0.83
CA LEU A 354 0.27 20.27 1.65
C LEU A 354 1.53 20.75 2.37
N LEU A 355 2.31 19.84 2.96
CA LEU A 355 3.53 20.20 3.67
C LEU A 355 4.59 20.75 2.73
N ILE A 356 4.73 20.18 1.52
CA ILE A 356 5.68 20.68 0.53
C ILE A 356 5.21 22.04 -0.02
N GLU A 357 3.93 22.23 -0.26
CA GLU A 357 3.41 23.51 -0.75
C GLU A 357 3.59 24.63 0.28
N GLY A 358 3.36 24.32 1.57
CA GLY A 358 3.48 25.31 2.65
C GLY A 358 4.90 25.63 3.08
N PHE A 359 5.82 24.64 3.07
CA PHE A 359 7.16 24.78 3.65
C PHE A 359 8.29 24.54 2.65
N GLY A 360 7.98 24.30 1.36
CA GLY A 360 8.95 23.87 0.37
C GLY A 360 9.40 22.43 0.55
N TYR A 361 10.33 21.96 -0.30
CA TYR A 361 10.75 20.55 -0.27
C TYR A 361 11.46 20.19 1.04
N GLU A 362 12.46 20.95 1.44
CA GLU A 362 13.26 20.69 2.64
C GLU A 362 12.45 20.89 3.92
N GLY A 363 11.71 22.02 4.02
CA GLY A 363 10.83 22.31 5.15
C GLY A 363 9.70 21.30 5.29
N GLY A 364 9.17 20.77 4.18
CA GLY A 364 8.16 19.70 4.16
C GLY A 364 8.68 18.41 4.80
N PHE A 365 9.90 17.98 4.48
CA PHE A 365 10.53 16.83 5.12
C PHE A 365 10.81 17.07 6.60
N PHE A 366 11.27 18.28 6.97
CA PHE A 366 11.44 18.65 8.37
C PHE A 366 10.11 18.59 9.14
N ALA A 367 9.03 19.11 8.56
CA ALA A 367 7.69 19.02 9.15
C ALA A 367 7.21 17.57 9.30
N MET A 368 7.48 16.70 8.32
CA MET A 368 7.22 15.26 8.42
C MET A 368 8.01 14.60 9.54
N ALA A 369 9.27 15.00 9.76
CA ALA A 369 10.08 14.51 10.89
C ALA A 369 9.44 14.90 12.23
N LEU A 370 8.96 16.14 12.38
CA LEU A 370 8.28 16.60 13.60
C LEU A 370 6.96 15.85 13.84
N VAL A 371 6.13 15.66 12.81
CA VAL A 371 4.89 14.89 12.90
C VAL A 371 5.20 13.42 13.25
N SER A 372 6.25 12.85 12.66
CA SER A 372 6.67 11.47 12.98
C SER A 372 7.17 11.34 14.41
N LEU A 373 7.91 12.33 14.91
CA LEU A 373 8.38 12.36 16.28
C LEU A 373 7.23 12.52 17.29
N ALA A 374 6.27 13.38 17.01
CA ALA A 374 5.07 13.52 17.84
C ALA A 374 4.27 12.22 17.90
N GLY A 375 4.11 11.54 16.76
CA GLY A 375 3.48 10.23 16.69
C GLY A 375 4.26 9.15 17.46
N PHE A 376 5.60 9.18 17.40
CA PHE A 376 6.45 8.30 18.21
C PHE A 376 6.15 8.46 19.71
N PHE A 377 6.12 9.68 20.23
CA PHE A 377 5.84 9.91 21.64
C PHE A 377 4.43 9.48 22.04
N LEU A 378 3.44 9.68 21.16
CA LEU A 378 2.08 9.24 21.40
C LEU A 378 1.98 7.71 21.47
N VAL A 379 2.60 6.99 20.52
CA VAL A 379 2.65 5.53 20.51
C VAL A 379 3.41 5.00 21.72
N TRP A 380 4.55 5.59 22.06
CA TRP A 380 5.34 5.24 23.24
C TRP A 380 4.55 5.45 24.55
N TYR A 381 3.83 6.56 24.69
CA TYR A 381 2.99 6.83 25.85
C TYR A 381 1.88 5.78 25.98
N LEU A 382 1.22 5.39 24.90
CA LEU A 382 0.18 4.38 24.91
C LEU A 382 0.71 3.00 25.33
N PHE A 383 1.91 2.62 24.89
CA PHE A 383 2.52 1.37 25.33
C PHE A 383 2.92 1.35 26.81
N ARG A 384 3.14 2.52 27.42
CA ARG A 384 3.44 2.65 28.85
C ARG A 384 2.19 2.66 29.75
N ARG A 385 1.00 2.88 29.18
CA ARG A 385 -0.24 2.82 29.98
C ARG A 385 -0.53 1.37 30.38
N PRO A 386 -0.79 1.10 31.67
CA PRO A 386 -1.17 -0.25 32.12
C PRO A 386 -2.47 -0.68 31.43
N ALA A 387 -2.54 -1.94 31.02
CA ALA A 387 -3.70 -2.53 30.33
C ALA A 387 -4.90 -2.81 31.26
N GLY A 388 -5.09 -2.05 32.29
CA GLY A 388 -6.13 -2.26 33.28
C GLY A 388 -6.47 -0.99 34.00
N LEU A 389 -7.58 -0.38 33.60
CA LEU A 389 -8.50 0.41 34.43
C LEU A 389 -9.63 0.90 33.50
N SER A 390 -10.54 -0.01 33.16
CA SER A 390 -11.91 0.34 32.75
C SER A 390 -12.81 -0.87 32.88
#